data_6a4999abf142605dadfe0488d09770e3
#
_entry.id   6a4999abf142605dadfe0488d09770e3
#
_cell.length_a   1.000
_cell.length_b   1.000
_cell.length_c   1.000
_cell.angle_alpha   90.00
_cell.angle_beta   90.00
_cell.angle_gamma   90.00
#
_symmetry.space_group_name_H-M   'P 1'
#
loop_
_entity.id
_entity.type
_entity.pdbx_description
1 polymer ?
#
loop_
_entity_poly.entity_id
_entity_poly.type
_entity_poly.pdbx_seq_one_letter_code
_entity_poly.pdbx_strand_id
1 'polypeptide(L)'
;MKFSKSSVDIEFSKVYFLGIGGIGMSALARYFLHEGKRVAGYDRTESRLTRELTDEGAEIHYEEGVRFIPEPFRDPAATVVVYTPAVPADHPELVWFREQGFEVEKRSQMLGYLSAGKYVMAVAGTHGKTTTSTLVAWLNHETTEGGSAFLGGISKNFGSNLVLGAGDRLAVEADEFDRSFLRLEPDVAVVTSVDPDHLDIYGTYEAVKEAFAQFVRRIRRGGCLVLKQGAEIALDGGGIDVYRYSYDEPCDFYAANVSLLDGGFYRYDLVMPDRVIADCTLGIPGWVNVENAVAAAAAMWCAARARGERLDEERLRGALASFAGVKRRFEFYLNTPKQVYMDDYAHHPRELTATLTSVRKMFPGRRITALFQPHLYTRTRDLHAEFAEALSLADEAVLLPIYPAREEPVEGVTSELIAAGVRVPCRIVPREALAETVAAMPTDVVVSFGAGNIDACCEALAERLKRKAE
;
A
#
# COMPACT_ATOMS: atom_id res chain seq x y z
N MET A 1 17.38 -7.27 21.83
CA MET A 1 17.54 -6.47 20.60
C MET A 1 17.98 -5.07 21.01
N LYS A 2 18.88 -4.48 20.27
CA LYS A 2 19.35 -3.11 20.50
C LYS A 2 19.18 -2.34 19.20
N PHE A 3 18.75 -1.10 19.27
CA PHE A 3 18.92 -0.17 18.17
C PHE A 3 19.73 1.04 18.61
N SER A 4 20.53 1.58 17.71
CA SER A 4 21.41 2.69 18.03
C SER A 4 20.73 4.01 17.68
N LYS A 5 20.59 4.89 18.67
CA LYS A 5 20.12 6.25 18.50
C LYS A 5 21.23 7.20 18.92
N SER A 6 21.76 7.99 17.99
CA SER A 6 22.81 8.98 18.29
C SER A 6 24.00 8.41 19.13
N SER A 7 24.47 7.23 18.75
CA SER A 7 25.56 6.49 19.44
C SER A 7 25.18 5.84 20.78
N VAL A 8 23.89 5.81 21.14
CA VAL A 8 23.42 5.11 22.35
C VAL A 8 22.61 3.89 21.93
N ASP A 9 23.02 2.72 22.41
CA ASP A 9 22.29 1.48 22.23
C ASP A 9 21.12 1.40 23.21
N ILE A 10 19.90 1.34 22.68
CA ILE A 10 18.70 1.16 23.49
C ILE A 10 18.38 -0.33 23.56
N GLU A 11 18.44 -0.88 24.77
CA GLU A 11 18.13 -2.28 25.05
C GLU A 11 16.73 -2.38 25.65
N PHE A 12 15.85 -3.19 25.06
CA PHE A 12 14.48 -3.35 25.51
C PHE A 12 13.97 -4.79 25.33
N SER A 13 12.99 -5.17 26.12
CA SER A 13 12.33 -6.48 26.05
C SER A 13 10.84 -6.40 25.69
N LYS A 14 10.29 -5.20 25.71
CA LYS A 14 8.86 -4.92 25.50
C LYS A 14 8.66 -3.77 24.54
N VAL A 15 7.60 -3.85 23.72
CA VAL A 15 7.21 -2.77 22.82
C VAL A 15 5.72 -2.50 23.00
N TYR A 16 5.39 -1.24 23.23
CA TYR A 16 4.02 -0.79 23.34
C TYR A 16 3.64 0.06 22.12
N PHE A 17 2.50 -0.24 21.50
CA PHE A 17 2.08 0.41 20.28
C PHE A 17 0.84 1.28 20.50
N LEU A 18 0.88 2.53 20.01
CA LEU A 18 -0.29 3.41 19.93
C LEU A 18 -0.76 3.47 18.47
N GLY A 19 -1.95 2.91 18.20
CA GLY A 19 -2.48 2.67 16.86
C GLY A 19 -1.98 1.35 16.26
N ILE A 20 -1.95 0.28 17.05
CA ILE A 20 -1.36 -1.02 16.69
C ILE A 20 -2.01 -1.68 15.47
N GLY A 21 -3.31 -1.44 15.20
CA GLY A 21 -4.07 -2.02 14.10
C GLY A 21 -3.80 -1.38 12.74
N GLY A 22 -3.01 -0.29 12.67
CA GLY A 22 -2.58 0.28 11.41
C GLY A 22 -1.69 -0.68 10.62
N ILE A 23 -1.81 -0.70 9.27
CA ILE A 23 -1.10 -1.68 8.42
C ILE A 23 0.41 -1.69 8.65
N GLY A 24 1.07 -0.54 8.72
CA GLY A 24 2.51 -0.48 8.99
C GLY A 24 2.88 -0.71 10.46
N MET A 25 1.96 -0.44 11.39
CA MET A 25 2.14 -0.71 12.84
C MET A 25 2.06 -2.20 13.13
N SER A 26 1.06 -2.88 12.55
CA SER A 26 0.88 -4.33 12.71
C SER A 26 2.07 -5.12 12.15
N ALA A 27 2.69 -4.66 11.06
CA ALA A 27 3.92 -5.28 10.56
C ALA A 27 5.08 -5.17 11.56
N LEU A 28 5.27 -4.02 12.20
CA LEU A 28 6.26 -3.86 13.28
C LEU A 28 5.92 -4.71 14.51
N ALA A 29 4.65 -4.75 14.90
CA ALA A 29 4.20 -5.58 16.03
C ALA A 29 4.53 -7.06 15.80
N ARG A 30 4.20 -7.61 14.61
CA ARG A 30 4.56 -8.97 14.20
C ARG A 30 6.07 -9.21 14.21
N TYR A 31 6.84 -8.24 13.72
CA TYR A 31 8.30 -8.32 13.75
C TYR A 31 8.82 -8.49 15.17
N PHE A 32 8.35 -7.68 16.12
CA PHE A 32 8.81 -7.76 17.50
C PHE A 32 8.30 -9.01 18.23
N LEU A 33 7.11 -9.50 17.93
CA LEU A 33 6.64 -10.80 18.42
C LEU A 33 7.56 -11.93 17.95
N HIS A 34 7.93 -11.91 16.67
CA HIS A 34 8.87 -12.91 16.09
C HIS A 34 10.26 -12.82 16.77
N GLU A 35 10.74 -11.61 17.08
CA GLU A 35 11.99 -11.40 17.82
C GLU A 35 11.88 -11.75 19.32
N GLY A 36 10.78 -12.38 19.72
CA GLY A 36 10.54 -12.82 21.12
C GLY A 36 10.31 -11.68 22.10
N LYS A 37 9.91 -10.49 21.62
CA LYS A 37 9.54 -9.37 22.49
C LYS A 37 8.08 -9.52 22.95
N ARG A 38 7.79 -9.06 24.16
CA ARG A 38 6.40 -8.85 24.55
C ARG A 38 5.87 -7.61 23.85
N VAL A 39 4.67 -7.74 23.27
CA VAL A 39 4.00 -6.66 22.53
C VAL A 39 2.66 -6.38 23.16
N ALA A 40 2.38 -5.10 23.42
CA ALA A 40 1.05 -4.63 23.78
C ALA A 40 0.72 -3.35 23.01
N GLY A 41 -0.53 -2.93 23.07
CA GLY A 41 -0.89 -1.66 22.45
C GLY A 41 -2.36 -1.30 22.55
N TYR A 42 -2.61 -0.09 22.10
CA TYR A 42 -3.93 0.50 21.95
C TYR A 42 -4.29 0.64 20.47
N ASP A 43 -5.54 0.41 20.16
CA ASP A 43 -6.17 0.89 18.92
C ASP A 43 -7.59 1.39 19.23
N ARG A 44 -8.07 2.34 18.42
CA ARG A 44 -9.41 2.91 18.62
C ARG A 44 -10.52 1.89 18.31
N THR A 45 -10.25 0.96 17.41
CA THR A 45 -11.27 0.05 16.87
C THR A 45 -10.73 -1.36 16.72
N GLU A 46 -11.50 -2.32 17.19
CA GLU A 46 -11.22 -3.71 16.88
C GLU A 46 -11.34 -3.97 15.38
N SER A 47 -10.35 -4.62 14.81
CA SER A 47 -10.26 -4.95 13.38
C SER A 47 -9.82 -6.40 13.19
N ARG A 48 -9.86 -6.88 11.96
CA ARG A 48 -9.28 -8.18 11.64
C ARG A 48 -7.79 -8.24 12.00
N LEU A 49 -7.03 -7.18 11.69
CA LEU A 49 -5.59 -7.11 12.00
C LEU A 49 -5.31 -7.15 13.50
N THR A 50 -6.10 -6.44 14.31
CA THR A 50 -5.89 -6.47 15.76
C THR A 50 -6.24 -7.81 16.38
N ARG A 51 -7.27 -8.51 15.86
CA ARG A 51 -7.59 -9.88 16.29
C ARG A 51 -6.46 -10.85 15.94
N GLU A 52 -5.97 -10.80 14.69
CA GLU A 52 -4.82 -11.62 14.26
C GLU A 52 -3.60 -11.38 15.17
N LEU A 53 -3.28 -10.12 15.50
CA LEU A 53 -2.17 -9.80 16.42
C LEU A 53 -2.40 -10.33 17.83
N THR A 54 -3.64 -10.34 18.32
CA THR A 54 -3.99 -10.93 19.62
C THR A 54 -3.79 -12.44 19.61
N ASP A 55 -4.21 -13.10 18.52
CA ASP A 55 -3.98 -14.55 18.32
C ASP A 55 -2.48 -14.87 18.20
N GLU A 56 -1.68 -13.94 17.68
CA GLU A 56 -0.21 -14.03 17.59
C GLU A 56 0.49 -13.71 18.92
N GLY A 57 -0.23 -13.24 19.97
CA GLY A 57 0.28 -13.03 21.32
C GLY A 57 0.45 -11.57 21.76
N ALA A 58 -0.10 -10.59 21.04
CA ALA A 58 -0.13 -9.20 21.49
C ALA A 58 -1.26 -8.95 22.50
N GLU A 59 -1.00 -8.11 23.51
CA GLU A 59 -1.98 -7.65 24.49
C GLU A 59 -2.62 -6.33 24.01
N ILE A 60 -3.84 -6.35 23.44
CA ILE A 60 -4.45 -5.18 22.80
C ILE A 60 -5.70 -4.72 23.57
N HIS A 61 -5.84 -3.41 23.77
CA HIS A 61 -7.07 -2.80 24.29
C HIS A 61 -7.59 -1.70 23.37
N TYR A 62 -8.88 -1.33 23.53
CA TYR A 62 -9.60 -0.40 22.64
C TYR A 62 -10.16 0.81 23.38
N GLU A 63 -9.94 0.89 24.68
CA GLU A 63 -10.39 1.97 25.53
C GLU A 63 -9.23 2.90 25.87
N GLU A 64 -9.42 4.21 25.69
CA GLU A 64 -8.40 5.22 25.98
C GLU A 64 -8.15 5.33 27.50
N GLY A 65 -6.89 5.39 27.88
CA GLY A 65 -6.49 5.77 29.23
C GLY A 65 -5.39 4.91 29.84
N VAL A 66 -4.57 5.58 30.61
CA VAL A 66 -3.40 5.01 31.28
C VAL A 66 -3.69 3.74 32.11
N ARG A 67 -4.91 3.63 32.66
CA ARG A 67 -5.33 2.46 33.46
C ARG A 67 -5.32 1.15 32.66
N PHE A 68 -5.46 1.22 31.34
CA PHE A 68 -5.52 0.06 30.45
C PHE A 68 -4.14 -0.42 30.00
N ILE A 69 -3.09 0.38 30.19
CA ILE A 69 -1.71 -0.04 29.91
C ILE A 69 -1.37 -1.22 30.85
N PRO A 70 -1.04 -2.41 30.31
CA PRO A 70 -0.69 -3.56 31.14
C PRO A 70 0.51 -3.27 32.04
N GLU A 71 0.45 -3.70 33.30
CA GLU A 71 1.47 -3.43 34.31
C GLU A 71 2.90 -3.75 33.86
N PRO A 72 3.17 -4.86 33.15
CA PRO A 72 4.53 -5.15 32.69
C PRO A 72 5.12 -4.10 31.73
N PHE A 73 4.28 -3.30 31.05
CA PHE A 73 4.72 -2.29 30.08
C PHE A 73 4.93 -0.90 30.69
N ARG A 74 4.73 -0.76 32.02
CA ARG A 74 4.91 0.50 32.74
C ARG A 74 6.35 0.75 33.23
N ASP A 75 7.30 -0.06 32.80
CA ASP A 75 8.72 0.05 33.13
C ASP A 75 9.47 0.74 31.98
N PRO A 76 9.91 2.02 32.12
CA PRO A 76 10.60 2.76 31.08
C PRO A 76 11.98 2.19 30.71
N ALA A 77 12.61 1.43 31.63
CA ALA A 77 13.90 0.82 31.35
C ALA A 77 13.81 -0.40 30.42
N ALA A 78 12.64 -0.99 30.28
CA ALA A 78 12.44 -2.22 29.51
C ALA A 78 11.48 -2.09 28.33
N THR A 79 10.78 -0.95 28.20
CA THR A 79 9.70 -0.75 27.24
C THR A 79 10.00 0.42 26.30
N VAL A 80 9.91 0.16 24.99
CA VAL A 80 9.90 1.20 23.94
C VAL A 80 8.46 1.41 23.47
N VAL A 81 8.07 2.66 23.26
CA VAL A 81 6.75 3.02 22.77
C VAL A 81 6.85 3.43 21.30
N VAL A 82 6.00 2.84 20.46
CA VAL A 82 5.92 3.17 19.03
C VAL A 82 4.54 3.74 18.74
N TYR A 83 4.48 4.90 18.07
CA TYR A 83 3.21 5.51 17.72
C TYR A 83 3.13 5.89 16.24
N THR A 84 1.89 5.97 15.74
CA THR A 84 1.59 6.47 14.38
C THR A 84 1.14 7.94 14.45
N PRO A 85 1.41 8.76 13.42
CA PRO A 85 0.91 10.14 13.33
C PRO A 85 -0.62 10.27 13.40
N ALA A 86 -1.36 9.18 13.19
CA ALA A 86 -2.81 9.16 13.33
C ALA A 86 -3.30 9.30 14.79
N VAL A 87 -2.43 9.03 15.77
CA VAL A 87 -2.71 9.21 17.20
C VAL A 87 -2.52 10.69 17.56
N PRO A 88 -3.52 11.36 18.14
CA PRO A 88 -3.44 12.76 18.55
C PRO A 88 -2.28 13.00 19.52
N ALA A 89 -1.67 14.19 19.44
CA ALA A 89 -0.54 14.54 20.30
C ALA A 89 -0.90 14.63 21.80
N ASP A 90 -2.15 14.89 22.09
CA ASP A 90 -2.78 14.96 23.43
C ASP A 90 -3.40 13.64 23.89
N HIS A 91 -3.21 12.55 23.16
CA HIS A 91 -3.70 11.22 23.56
C HIS A 91 -3.18 10.85 24.97
N PRO A 92 -4.06 10.47 25.91
CA PRO A 92 -3.68 10.34 27.33
C PRO A 92 -2.50 9.39 27.57
N GLU A 93 -2.44 8.29 26.88
CA GLU A 93 -1.34 7.32 27.04
C GLU A 93 -0.03 7.85 26.44
N LEU A 94 -0.09 8.53 25.27
CA LEU A 94 1.10 9.12 24.64
C LEU A 94 1.72 10.21 25.53
N VAL A 95 0.87 11.05 26.12
CA VAL A 95 1.30 12.09 27.06
C VAL A 95 1.93 11.43 28.29
N TRP A 96 1.26 10.44 28.87
CA TRP A 96 1.76 9.74 30.05
C TRP A 96 3.12 9.08 29.79
N PHE A 97 3.29 8.34 28.69
CA PHE A 97 4.58 7.71 28.36
C PHE A 97 5.70 8.75 28.24
N ARG A 98 5.44 9.90 27.64
CA ARG A 98 6.43 10.99 27.54
C ARG A 98 6.79 11.59 28.89
N GLU A 99 5.78 11.82 29.76
CA GLU A 99 5.99 12.37 31.09
C GLU A 99 6.73 11.40 32.02
N GLN A 100 6.54 10.09 31.85
CA GLN A 100 7.25 9.07 32.62
C GLN A 100 8.64 8.75 32.08
N GLY A 101 9.11 9.43 31.02
CA GLY A 101 10.47 9.29 30.48
C GLY A 101 10.72 8.02 29.68
N PHE A 102 9.66 7.44 29.08
CA PHE A 102 9.83 6.33 28.13
C PHE A 102 10.50 6.78 26.84
N GLU A 103 11.21 5.88 26.19
CA GLU A 103 11.63 6.07 24.79
C GLU A 103 10.41 5.94 23.89
N VAL A 104 10.06 7.05 23.22
CA VAL A 104 8.85 7.17 22.38
C VAL A 104 9.26 7.50 20.95
N GLU A 105 9.00 6.59 20.02
CA GLU A 105 9.44 6.67 18.63
C GLU A 105 8.25 6.66 17.66
N LYS A 106 8.35 7.42 16.57
CA LYS A 106 7.41 7.27 15.45
C LYS A 106 7.65 5.92 14.75
N ARG A 107 6.58 5.35 14.17
CA ARG A 107 6.65 4.15 13.30
C ARG A 107 7.79 4.23 12.29
N SER A 108 7.92 5.37 11.62
CA SER A 108 8.95 5.57 10.59
C SER A 108 10.38 5.58 11.14
N GLN A 109 10.58 6.10 12.35
CA GLN A 109 11.90 6.06 13.02
C GLN A 109 12.27 4.63 13.37
N MET A 110 11.32 3.87 13.94
CA MET A 110 11.53 2.46 14.25
C MET A 110 11.89 1.64 13.00
N LEU A 111 11.16 1.83 11.89
CA LEU A 111 11.48 1.19 10.62
C LEU A 111 12.87 1.59 10.10
N GLY A 112 13.25 2.86 10.25
CA GLY A 112 14.61 3.32 9.95
C GLY A 112 15.68 2.58 10.74
N TYR A 113 15.49 2.39 12.05
CA TYR A 113 16.44 1.62 12.89
C TYR A 113 16.51 0.15 12.47
N LEU A 114 15.38 -0.48 12.14
CA LEU A 114 15.34 -1.88 11.69
C LEU A 114 15.96 -2.08 10.30
N SER A 115 15.96 -1.05 9.48
CA SER A 115 16.59 -1.06 8.16
C SER A 115 18.10 -0.84 8.19
N ALA A 116 18.64 -0.35 9.32
CA ALA A 116 20.08 -0.13 9.47
C ALA A 116 20.85 -1.45 9.34
N GLY A 117 21.90 -1.46 8.51
CA GLY A 117 22.71 -2.63 8.25
C GLY A 117 22.12 -3.66 7.30
N LYS A 118 20.90 -3.39 6.76
CA LYS A 118 20.29 -4.20 5.69
C LYS A 118 20.58 -3.58 4.32
N TYR A 119 20.46 -4.41 3.28
CA TYR A 119 20.41 -3.95 1.90
C TYR A 119 18.98 -3.56 1.56
N VAL A 120 18.71 -2.27 1.51
CA VAL A 120 17.34 -1.72 1.48
C VAL A 120 16.90 -1.43 0.05
N MET A 121 15.80 -2.07 -0.36
CA MET A 121 15.06 -1.77 -1.59
C MET A 121 13.76 -1.06 -1.20
N ALA A 122 13.72 0.26 -1.39
CA ALA A 122 12.61 1.10 -0.96
C ALA A 122 11.76 1.55 -2.15
N VAL A 123 10.44 1.41 -2.04
CA VAL A 123 9.49 1.81 -3.08
C VAL A 123 8.67 2.99 -2.60
N ALA A 124 8.89 4.16 -3.20
CA ALA A 124 8.17 5.40 -2.97
C ALA A 124 7.33 5.81 -4.18
N GLY A 125 6.50 6.81 -4.01
CA GLY A 125 5.65 7.40 -5.06
C GLY A 125 4.22 7.59 -4.61
N THR A 126 3.50 8.48 -5.24
CA THR A 126 2.10 8.78 -4.88
C THR A 126 1.19 7.57 -5.09
N HIS A 127 1.40 6.82 -6.18
CA HIS A 127 0.59 5.65 -6.57
C HIS A 127 1.46 4.42 -6.85
N GLY A 128 0.90 3.21 -6.68
CA GLY A 128 1.57 1.95 -7.03
C GLY A 128 2.56 1.42 -5.99
N LYS A 129 2.88 2.16 -4.92
CA LYS A 129 3.84 1.75 -3.86
C LYS A 129 3.62 0.33 -3.35
N THR A 130 2.41 0.05 -2.86
CA THR A 130 2.09 -1.22 -2.19
C THR A 130 2.22 -2.42 -3.12
N THR A 131 1.71 -2.31 -4.34
CA THR A 131 1.82 -3.40 -5.33
C THR A 131 3.27 -3.61 -5.74
N THR A 132 4.01 -2.52 -6.02
CA THR A 132 5.42 -2.61 -6.43
C THR A 132 6.32 -3.13 -5.32
N SER A 133 6.17 -2.65 -4.06
CA SER A 133 6.96 -3.15 -2.93
C SER A 133 6.67 -4.62 -2.63
N THR A 134 5.42 -5.04 -2.78
CA THR A 134 5.03 -6.45 -2.60
C THR A 134 5.58 -7.32 -3.75
N LEU A 135 5.59 -6.83 -4.98
CA LEU A 135 6.27 -7.48 -6.10
C LEU A 135 7.77 -7.61 -5.85
N VAL A 136 8.45 -6.52 -5.42
CA VAL A 136 9.88 -6.58 -5.05
C VAL A 136 10.13 -7.65 -3.99
N ALA A 137 9.29 -7.70 -2.94
CA ALA A 137 9.40 -8.71 -1.90
C ALA A 137 9.20 -10.14 -2.45
N TRP A 138 8.20 -10.34 -3.31
CA TRP A 138 7.91 -11.64 -3.93
C TRP A 138 9.03 -12.07 -4.87
N LEU A 139 9.48 -11.18 -5.77
CA LEU A 139 10.60 -11.46 -6.66
C LEU A 139 11.88 -11.76 -5.87
N ASN A 140 12.16 -11.00 -4.82
CA ASN A 140 13.30 -11.27 -3.95
C ASN A 140 13.22 -12.65 -3.29
N HIS A 141 12.04 -13.05 -2.81
CA HIS A 141 11.81 -14.36 -2.22
C HIS A 141 12.06 -15.50 -3.22
N GLU A 142 11.51 -15.36 -4.43
CA GLU A 142 11.56 -16.42 -5.44
C GLU A 142 12.90 -16.51 -6.20
N THR A 143 13.62 -15.38 -6.35
CA THR A 143 14.82 -15.32 -7.20
C THR A 143 16.15 -15.30 -6.44
N THR A 144 16.11 -15.20 -5.11
CA THR A 144 17.32 -15.14 -4.26
C THR A 144 17.24 -16.15 -3.10
N GLU A 145 18.04 -15.94 -2.07
CA GLU A 145 17.94 -16.67 -0.78
C GLU A 145 16.79 -16.14 0.10
N GLY A 146 16.00 -15.23 -0.43
CA GLY A 146 14.96 -14.53 0.29
C GLY A 146 15.49 -13.37 1.12
N GLY A 147 14.56 -12.59 1.67
CA GLY A 147 14.84 -11.45 2.53
C GLY A 147 13.58 -11.03 3.26
N SER A 148 13.70 -10.01 4.09
CA SER A 148 12.56 -9.50 4.84
C SER A 148 11.82 -8.42 4.06
N ALA A 149 10.55 -8.18 4.42
CA ALA A 149 9.79 -7.06 3.85
C ALA A 149 8.79 -6.49 4.85
N PHE A 150 8.66 -5.15 4.85
CA PHE A 150 7.58 -4.42 5.50
C PHE A 150 6.69 -3.81 4.43
N LEU A 151 5.45 -4.31 4.33
CA LEU A 151 4.53 -4.02 3.24
C LEU A 151 3.38 -3.12 3.70
N GLY A 152 2.93 -2.25 2.82
CA GLY A 152 1.77 -1.37 3.04
C GLY A 152 0.41 -2.04 2.84
N GLY A 153 0.37 -3.36 2.63
CA GLY A 153 -0.83 -4.16 2.46
C GLY A 153 -0.58 -5.63 2.74
N ILE A 154 -1.66 -6.42 2.83
CA ILE A 154 -1.55 -7.87 3.01
C ILE A 154 -1.25 -8.52 1.65
N SER A 155 -0.05 -9.04 1.50
CA SER A 155 0.31 -9.85 0.32
C SER A 155 -0.50 -11.15 0.29
N LYS A 156 -1.04 -11.49 -0.88
CA LYS A 156 -1.79 -12.76 -1.05
C LYS A 156 -0.83 -13.95 -1.14
N ASN A 157 0.39 -13.76 -1.62
CA ASN A 157 1.42 -14.81 -1.67
C ASN A 157 1.93 -15.18 -0.27
N PHE A 158 2.14 -14.18 0.59
CA PHE A 158 2.66 -14.40 1.94
C PHE A 158 1.58 -14.51 3.03
N GLY A 159 0.33 -14.10 2.73
CA GLY A 159 -0.75 -14.03 3.73
C GLY A 159 -0.54 -12.95 4.80
N SER A 160 0.45 -12.07 4.65
CA SER A 160 0.90 -11.13 5.67
C SER A 160 1.37 -9.80 5.06
N ASN A 161 1.51 -8.78 5.91
CA ASN A 161 2.18 -7.51 5.62
C ASN A 161 3.64 -7.47 6.13
N LEU A 162 4.07 -8.54 6.78
CA LEU A 162 5.46 -8.77 7.17
C LEU A 162 5.96 -10.05 6.50
N VAL A 163 7.15 -9.99 5.91
CA VAL A 163 7.90 -11.16 5.44
C VAL A 163 9.21 -11.20 6.20
N LEU A 164 9.57 -12.36 6.72
CA LEU A 164 10.85 -12.60 7.37
C LEU A 164 11.62 -13.64 6.56
N GLY A 165 12.83 -13.30 6.19
CA GLY A 165 13.71 -14.16 5.42
C GLY A 165 15.13 -14.12 5.96
N ALA A 166 15.93 -15.15 5.61
CA ALA A 166 17.29 -15.30 6.11
C ALA A 166 18.30 -14.32 5.48
N GLY A 167 18.00 -13.81 4.27
CA GLY A 167 18.88 -12.89 3.55
C GLY A 167 18.93 -11.49 4.19
N ASP A 168 19.94 -10.74 3.81
CA ASP A 168 20.16 -9.36 4.30
C ASP A 168 19.34 -8.30 3.54
N ARG A 169 18.65 -8.69 2.43
CA ARG A 169 17.80 -7.79 1.66
C ARG A 169 16.52 -7.47 2.41
N LEU A 170 16.12 -6.19 2.33
CA LEU A 170 14.92 -5.68 2.95
C LEU A 170 14.10 -4.88 1.93
N ALA A 171 12.93 -5.37 1.57
CA ALA A 171 11.98 -4.63 0.77
C ALA A 171 11.06 -3.80 1.68
N VAL A 172 10.91 -2.51 1.40
CA VAL A 172 10.07 -1.63 2.20
C VAL A 172 9.20 -0.73 1.34
N GLU A 173 7.96 -0.51 1.75
CA GLU A 173 7.16 0.58 1.24
C GLU A 173 7.61 1.89 1.92
N ALA A 174 8.06 2.84 1.11
CA ALA A 174 8.58 4.14 1.54
C ALA A 174 7.46 5.19 1.40
N ASP A 175 6.71 5.37 2.49
CA ASP A 175 5.53 6.23 2.54
C ASP A 175 5.94 7.70 2.64
N GLU A 176 5.48 8.53 1.71
CA GLU A 176 5.71 9.99 1.70
C GLU A 176 4.88 10.72 2.75
N PHE A 177 3.79 10.13 3.24
CA PHE A 177 2.97 10.73 4.29
C PHE A 177 3.82 11.06 5.53
N ASP A 178 3.64 12.28 6.07
CA ASP A 178 4.43 12.82 7.19
C ASP A 178 5.97 12.75 6.94
N ARG A 179 6.39 12.73 5.67
CA ARG A 179 7.80 12.60 5.27
C ARG A 179 8.49 11.37 5.86
N SER A 180 7.73 10.32 6.12
CA SER A 180 8.19 9.09 6.77
C SER A 180 9.33 8.42 6.00
N PHE A 181 9.31 8.45 4.67
CA PHE A 181 10.32 7.85 3.80
C PHE A 181 11.73 8.46 3.98
N LEU A 182 11.83 9.68 4.52
CA LEU A 182 13.12 10.31 4.81
C LEU A 182 13.88 9.67 5.98
N ARG A 183 13.32 8.68 6.64
CA ARG A 183 13.99 7.88 7.67
C ARG A 183 14.75 6.68 7.11
N LEU A 184 14.57 6.39 5.83
CA LEU A 184 15.22 5.28 5.15
C LEU A 184 16.50 5.77 4.43
N GLU A 185 17.45 4.84 4.30
CA GLU A 185 18.68 5.00 3.50
C GLU A 185 18.76 3.83 2.52
N PRO A 186 18.07 3.91 1.35
CA PRO A 186 18.00 2.80 0.43
C PRO A 186 19.31 2.59 -0.36
N ASP A 187 19.59 1.33 -0.68
CA ASP A 187 20.56 0.94 -1.69
C ASP A 187 19.94 0.99 -3.09
N VAL A 188 18.65 0.62 -3.18
CA VAL A 188 17.82 0.79 -4.38
C VAL A 188 16.55 1.53 -4.00
N ALA A 189 16.29 2.65 -4.64
CA ALA A 189 15.02 3.36 -4.54
C ALA A 189 14.22 3.24 -5.84
N VAL A 190 12.94 2.94 -5.73
CA VAL A 190 11.97 3.04 -6.83
C VAL A 190 11.08 4.23 -6.57
N VAL A 191 10.85 5.08 -7.58
CA VAL A 191 9.84 6.15 -7.51
C VAL A 191 8.83 5.94 -8.62
N THR A 192 7.60 5.58 -8.23
CA THR A 192 6.53 5.18 -9.14
C THR A 192 5.75 6.35 -9.72
N SER A 193 5.64 7.43 -8.98
CA SER A 193 4.99 8.68 -9.41
C SER A 193 5.32 9.81 -8.44
N VAL A 194 5.17 11.06 -8.91
CA VAL A 194 5.27 12.26 -8.08
C VAL A 194 4.10 13.17 -8.47
N ASP A 195 2.96 12.92 -7.83
CA ASP A 195 1.72 13.67 -8.07
C ASP A 195 1.38 14.56 -6.86
N PRO A 196 0.58 15.62 -7.03
CA PRO A 196 0.13 16.43 -5.90
C PRO A 196 -0.86 15.64 -5.02
N ASP A 197 -0.35 15.04 -3.96
CA ASP A 197 -1.12 14.39 -2.91
C ASP A 197 -0.64 14.88 -1.54
N HIS A 198 -1.45 14.63 -0.50
CA HIS A 198 -1.15 15.05 0.88
C HIS A 198 -0.84 16.55 1.01
N LEU A 199 -1.56 17.40 0.25
CA LEU A 199 -1.34 18.85 0.27
C LEU A 199 -1.71 19.48 1.62
N ASP A 200 -2.50 18.81 2.44
CA ASP A 200 -2.73 19.14 3.85
C ASP A 200 -1.44 19.08 4.70
N ILE A 201 -0.51 18.20 4.33
CA ILE A 201 0.80 18.05 5.00
C ILE A 201 1.88 18.91 4.32
N TYR A 202 1.91 18.92 2.98
CA TYR A 202 2.96 19.56 2.22
C TYR A 202 2.70 21.04 1.88
N GLY A 203 1.44 21.43 1.82
CA GLY A 203 1.01 22.78 1.45
C GLY A 203 1.02 23.04 -0.06
N THR A 204 2.09 22.68 -0.76
CA THR A 204 2.26 22.91 -2.21
C THR A 204 2.82 21.68 -2.94
N TYR A 205 2.59 21.60 -4.24
CA TYR A 205 3.15 20.54 -5.07
C TYR A 205 4.68 20.61 -5.16
N GLU A 206 5.25 21.81 -5.13
CA GLU A 206 6.70 22.03 -5.10
C GLU A 206 7.31 21.41 -3.83
N ALA A 207 6.62 21.51 -2.69
CA ALA A 207 7.07 20.89 -1.44
C ALA A 207 7.01 19.36 -1.50
N VAL A 208 6.04 18.78 -2.25
CA VAL A 208 6.01 17.34 -2.53
C VAL A 208 7.24 16.95 -3.36
N LYS A 209 7.49 17.64 -4.48
CA LYS A 209 8.67 17.37 -5.33
C LYS A 209 9.98 17.49 -4.58
N GLU A 210 10.13 18.51 -3.73
CA GLU A 210 11.33 18.67 -2.90
C GLU A 210 11.50 17.53 -1.88
N ALA A 211 10.41 17.03 -1.29
CA ALA A 211 10.49 15.88 -0.39
C ALA A 211 10.95 14.60 -1.12
N PHE A 212 10.49 14.38 -2.35
CA PHE A 212 11.00 13.28 -3.17
C PHE A 212 12.47 13.48 -3.57
N ALA A 213 12.90 14.71 -3.87
CA ALA A 213 14.30 15.02 -4.09
C ALA A 213 15.15 14.72 -2.85
N GLN A 214 14.67 15.09 -1.65
CA GLN A 214 15.32 14.73 -0.39
C GLN A 214 15.40 13.22 -0.19
N PHE A 215 14.36 12.47 -0.53
CA PHE A 215 14.38 11.01 -0.47
C PHE A 215 15.43 10.41 -1.42
N VAL A 216 15.54 10.92 -2.65
CA VAL A 216 16.59 10.50 -3.60
C VAL A 216 17.98 10.75 -3.08
N ARG A 217 18.21 11.91 -2.41
CA ARG A 217 19.51 12.21 -1.75
C ARG A 217 19.85 11.25 -0.60
N ARG A 218 18.88 10.49 -0.08
CA ARG A 218 19.10 9.47 0.95
C ARG A 218 19.59 8.14 0.39
N ILE A 219 19.58 7.95 -0.93
CA ILE A 219 20.13 6.75 -1.56
C ILE A 219 21.63 6.68 -1.23
N ARG A 220 22.06 5.52 -0.74
CA ARG A 220 23.46 5.30 -0.38
C ARG A 220 24.36 5.48 -1.60
N ARG A 221 25.57 5.97 -1.38
CA ARG A 221 26.55 6.12 -2.45
C ARG A 221 26.83 4.77 -3.13
N GLY A 222 26.78 4.75 -4.47
CA GLY A 222 26.85 3.52 -5.26
C GLY A 222 25.51 2.78 -5.36
N GLY A 223 24.44 3.33 -4.79
CA GLY A 223 23.09 2.82 -4.93
C GLY A 223 22.42 3.26 -6.24
N CYS A 224 21.16 2.94 -6.37
CA CYS A 224 20.44 3.03 -7.64
C CYS A 224 19.04 3.67 -7.44
N LEU A 225 18.68 4.58 -8.35
CA LEU A 225 17.32 5.10 -8.50
C LEU A 225 16.65 4.47 -9.74
N VAL A 226 15.51 3.84 -9.57
CA VAL A 226 14.60 3.41 -10.62
C VAL A 226 13.43 4.41 -10.65
N LEU A 227 13.37 5.25 -11.67
CA LEU A 227 12.43 6.36 -11.76
C LEU A 227 11.48 6.19 -12.92
N LYS A 228 10.18 6.33 -12.68
CA LYS A 228 9.17 6.29 -13.73
C LYS A 228 9.46 7.32 -14.80
N GLN A 229 9.35 6.93 -16.07
CA GLN A 229 9.44 7.83 -17.22
C GLN A 229 8.39 8.94 -17.09
N GLY A 230 8.80 10.19 -17.34
CA GLY A 230 7.97 11.37 -17.17
C GLY A 230 7.85 11.91 -15.74
N ALA A 231 8.31 11.20 -14.72
CA ALA A 231 8.37 11.75 -13.36
C ALA A 231 9.54 12.74 -13.24
N GLU A 232 9.24 13.94 -12.74
CA GLU A 232 10.20 15.03 -12.59
C GLU A 232 10.63 15.16 -11.12
N ILE A 233 11.90 14.85 -10.85
CA ILE A 233 12.53 15.03 -9.55
C ILE A 233 13.88 15.71 -9.80
N ALA A 234 14.24 16.69 -8.98
CA ALA A 234 15.58 17.25 -8.99
C ALA A 234 16.61 16.18 -8.57
N LEU A 235 17.52 15.86 -9.48
CA LEU A 235 18.58 14.87 -9.28
C LEU A 235 19.88 15.62 -8.96
N ASP A 236 19.94 16.21 -7.77
CA ASP A 236 21.12 16.91 -7.29
C ASP A 236 22.01 15.95 -6.51
N GLY A 237 23.09 15.51 -7.07
CA GLY A 237 24.05 14.68 -6.35
C GLY A 237 24.58 13.51 -7.17
N GLY A 238 25.91 13.44 -7.29
CA GLY A 238 26.58 12.34 -7.96
C GLY A 238 26.76 11.12 -7.06
N GLY A 239 27.00 9.98 -7.68
CA GLY A 239 27.38 8.74 -6.98
C GLY A 239 26.26 7.72 -6.82
N ILE A 240 25.15 7.90 -7.53
CA ILE A 240 24.10 6.90 -7.74
C ILE A 240 23.88 6.65 -9.23
N ASP A 241 23.49 5.44 -9.58
CA ASP A 241 23.02 5.12 -10.93
C ASP A 241 21.52 5.46 -11.03
N VAL A 242 21.11 6.05 -12.17
CA VAL A 242 19.70 6.40 -12.41
C VAL A 242 19.22 5.67 -13.65
N TYR A 243 18.13 4.92 -13.50
CA TYR A 243 17.45 4.20 -14.58
C TYR A 243 16.01 4.64 -14.69
N ARG A 244 15.50 4.66 -15.93
CA ARG A 244 14.10 4.96 -16.23
C ARG A 244 13.32 3.68 -16.50
N TYR A 245 12.06 3.67 -16.11
CA TYR A 245 11.13 2.60 -16.45
C TYR A 245 9.79 3.14 -16.93
N SER A 246 9.11 2.36 -17.74
CA SER A 246 7.77 2.68 -18.24
C SER A 246 6.94 1.42 -18.49
N TYR A 247 5.65 1.60 -18.79
CA TYR A 247 4.78 0.51 -19.23
C TYR A 247 5.22 -0.02 -20.62
N ASP A 248 5.25 0.83 -21.64
CA ASP A 248 5.49 0.46 -23.04
C ASP A 248 6.32 1.49 -23.82
N GLU A 249 6.70 2.60 -23.19
CA GLU A 249 7.55 3.61 -23.80
C GLU A 249 9.03 3.19 -23.68
N PRO A 250 9.79 3.12 -24.81
CA PRO A 250 11.18 2.68 -24.78
C PRO A 250 12.06 3.54 -23.85
N CYS A 251 12.67 2.90 -22.87
CA CYS A 251 13.64 3.48 -21.92
C CYS A 251 14.56 2.37 -21.41
N ASP A 252 15.16 2.48 -20.20
CA ASP A 252 16.05 1.44 -19.68
C ASP A 252 15.30 0.14 -19.36
N PHE A 253 14.08 0.24 -18.80
CA PHE A 253 13.20 -0.89 -18.48
C PHE A 253 11.78 -0.62 -18.99
N TYR A 254 11.25 -1.51 -19.81
CA TYR A 254 9.87 -1.38 -20.29
C TYR A 254 9.30 -2.71 -20.75
N ALA A 255 7.98 -2.76 -20.93
CA ALA A 255 7.32 -3.92 -21.53
C ALA A 255 7.15 -3.72 -23.05
N ALA A 256 7.69 -4.64 -23.83
CA ALA A 256 7.49 -4.69 -25.28
C ALA A 256 6.51 -5.81 -25.65
N ASN A 257 5.99 -5.78 -26.87
CA ASN A 257 5.10 -6.81 -27.44
C ASN A 257 3.90 -7.13 -26.53
N VAL A 258 3.36 -6.10 -25.87
CA VAL A 258 2.29 -6.24 -24.87
C VAL A 258 1.01 -6.72 -25.54
N SER A 259 0.43 -7.81 -25.02
CA SER A 259 -0.83 -8.37 -25.48
C SER A 259 -1.78 -8.64 -24.32
N LEU A 260 -3.04 -8.24 -24.48
CA LEU A 260 -4.11 -8.53 -23.52
C LEU A 260 -4.58 -9.97 -23.69
N LEU A 261 -4.63 -10.71 -22.59
CA LEU A 261 -5.16 -12.07 -22.50
C LEU A 261 -6.55 -12.05 -21.86
N ASP A 262 -7.25 -13.19 -21.93
CA ASP A 262 -8.55 -13.36 -21.28
C ASP A 262 -8.48 -13.05 -19.78
N GLY A 263 -9.54 -12.46 -19.26
CA GLY A 263 -9.64 -12.08 -17.84
C GLY A 263 -8.82 -10.84 -17.45
N GLY A 264 -8.27 -10.09 -18.43
CA GLY A 264 -7.52 -8.85 -18.16
C GLY A 264 -6.05 -9.07 -17.82
N PHE A 265 -5.53 -10.28 -18.01
CA PHE A 265 -4.11 -10.59 -17.85
C PHE A 265 -3.30 -10.08 -19.04
N TYR A 266 -1.99 -9.99 -18.89
CA TYR A 266 -1.11 -9.49 -19.93
C TYR A 266 0.06 -10.44 -20.16
N ARG A 267 0.45 -10.57 -21.44
CA ARG A 267 1.70 -11.15 -21.89
C ARG A 267 2.57 -10.05 -22.47
N TYR A 268 3.85 -10.05 -22.19
CA TYR A 268 4.79 -9.03 -22.66
C TYR A 268 6.22 -9.55 -22.62
N ASP A 269 7.11 -8.87 -23.33
CA ASP A 269 8.54 -9.06 -23.23
C ASP A 269 9.09 -7.98 -22.29
N LEU A 270 9.82 -8.41 -21.25
CA LEU A 270 10.47 -7.49 -20.31
C LEU A 270 11.83 -7.08 -20.87
N VAL A 271 11.94 -5.83 -21.31
CA VAL A 271 13.19 -5.23 -21.78
C VAL A 271 13.97 -4.65 -20.61
N MET A 272 15.24 -4.99 -20.53
CA MET A 272 16.21 -4.52 -19.53
C MET A 272 17.48 -4.04 -20.23
N PRO A 273 18.38 -3.28 -19.59
CA PRO A 273 19.57 -2.70 -20.22
C PRO A 273 20.51 -3.71 -20.90
N ASP A 274 20.56 -4.93 -20.41
CA ASP A 274 21.48 -5.97 -20.89
C ASP A 274 20.81 -7.15 -21.60
N ARG A 275 19.46 -7.21 -21.59
CA ARG A 275 18.72 -8.34 -22.17
C ARG A 275 17.22 -8.08 -22.34
N VAL A 276 16.57 -9.00 -23.04
CA VAL A 276 15.11 -9.09 -23.12
C VAL A 276 14.69 -10.45 -22.58
N ILE A 277 13.75 -10.48 -21.64
CA ILE A 277 13.11 -11.70 -21.19
C ILE A 277 11.76 -11.83 -21.89
N ALA A 278 11.66 -12.72 -22.84
CA ALA A 278 10.47 -12.91 -23.66
C ALA A 278 9.37 -13.68 -22.90
N ASP A 279 8.12 -13.52 -23.36
CA ASP A 279 6.95 -14.27 -22.90
C ASP A 279 6.69 -14.19 -21.40
N CYS A 280 6.92 -13.05 -20.78
CA CYS A 280 6.52 -12.81 -19.39
C CYS A 280 5.00 -12.71 -19.30
N THR A 281 4.42 -13.29 -18.25
CA THR A 281 3.03 -13.07 -17.85
C THR A 281 3.02 -12.59 -16.41
N LEU A 282 2.03 -11.77 -16.05
CA LEU A 282 1.84 -11.36 -14.67
C LEU A 282 0.62 -12.08 -14.08
N GLY A 283 0.76 -12.63 -12.88
CA GLY A 283 -0.29 -13.40 -12.21
C GLY A 283 -1.49 -12.58 -11.71
N ILE A 284 -1.45 -11.25 -11.89
CA ILE A 284 -2.57 -10.34 -11.63
C ILE A 284 -2.89 -9.52 -12.88
N PRO A 285 -4.17 -9.16 -13.10
CA PRO A 285 -4.60 -8.43 -14.26
C PRO A 285 -4.33 -6.92 -14.14
N GLY A 286 -4.49 -6.20 -15.27
CA GLY A 286 -4.40 -4.75 -15.36
C GLY A 286 -3.04 -4.25 -15.86
N TRP A 287 -3.06 -3.36 -16.84
CA TRP A 287 -1.84 -2.79 -17.46
C TRP A 287 -0.96 -2.03 -16.44
N VAL A 288 -1.58 -1.37 -15.45
CA VAL A 288 -0.87 -0.67 -14.36
C VAL A 288 0.00 -1.66 -13.58
N ASN A 289 -0.45 -2.90 -13.42
CA ASN A 289 0.30 -3.93 -12.72
C ASN A 289 1.49 -4.44 -13.55
N VAL A 290 1.40 -4.40 -14.88
CA VAL A 290 2.57 -4.66 -15.75
C VAL A 290 3.63 -3.59 -15.52
N GLU A 291 3.25 -2.31 -15.45
CA GLU A 291 4.17 -1.21 -15.12
C GLU A 291 4.82 -1.39 -13.75
N ASN A 292 4.03 -1.77 -12.74
CA ASN A 292 4.54 -2.09 -11.40
C ASN A 292 5.52 -3.27 -11.42
N ALA A 293 5.26 -4.28 -12.28
CA ALA A 293 6.13 -5.44 -12.44
C ALA A 293 7.46 -5.08 -13.12
N VAL A 294 7.43 -4.19 -14.12
CA VAL A 294 8.65 -3.64 -14.74
C VAL A 294 9.49 -2.91 -13.70
N ALA A 295 8.88 -2.05 -12.88
CA ALA A 295 9.56 -1.33 -11.80
C ALA A 295 10.20 -2.28 -10.77
N ALA A 296 9.47 -3.33 -10.36
CA ALA A 296 9.97 -4.32 -9.41
C ALA A 296 11.13 -5.15 -10.00
N ALA A 297 11.02 -5.56 -11.26
CA ALA A 297 12.10 -6.27 -11.95
C ALA A 297 13.35 -5.40 -12.11
N ALA A 298 13.16 -4.10 -12.39
CA ALA A 298 14.26 -3.13 -12.43
C ALA A 298 14.97 -3.00 -11.08
N ALA A 299 14.22 -2.93 -9.97
CA ALA A 299 14.80 -2.92 -8.63
C ALA A 299 15.62 -4.18 -8.34
N MET A 300 15.11 -5.35 -8.71
CA MET A 300 15.83 -6.62 -8.54
C MET A 300 17.07 -6.70 -9.41
N TRP A 301 17.01 -6.19 -10.65
CA TRP A 301 18.17 -6.09 -11.53
C TRP A 301 19.25 -5.18 -10.95
N CYS A 302 18.88 -3.99 -10.43
CA CYS A 302 19.80 -3.09 -9.76
C CYS A 302 20.46 -3.75 -8.55
N ALA A 303 19.67 -4.46 -7.72
CA ALA A 303 20.19 -5.16 -6.55
C ALA A 303 21.15 -6.30 -6.92
N ALA A 304 20.86 -7.07 -7.96
CA ALA A 304 21.73 -8.12 -8.45
C ALA A 304 23.04 -7.54 -9.04
N ARG A 305 22.93 -6.50 -9.87
CA ARG A 305 24.08 -5.82 -10.47
C ARG A 305 25.04 -5.27 -9.41
N ALA A 306 24.53 -4.59 -8.38
CA ALA A 306 25.36 -4.03 -7.30
C ALA A 306 26.16 -5.10 -6.54
N ARG A 307 25.69 -6.33 -6.55
CA ARG A 307 26.32 -7.48 -5.89
C ARG A 307 27.13 -8.36 -6.82
N GLY A 308 27.22 -8.03 -8.12
CA GLY A 308 27.85 -8.87 -9.12
C GLY A 308 27.11 -10.18 -9.38
N GLU A 309 25.84 -10.25 -9.00
CA GLU A 309 24.94 -11.38 -9.23
C GLU A 309 24.21 -11.21 -10.58
N ARG A 310 23.65 -12.30 -11.08
CA ARG A 310 22.80 -12.30 -12.27
C ARG A 310 21.43 -12.83 -11.90
N LEU A 311 20.37 -12.12 -12.31
CA LEU A 311 19.01 -12.62 -12.18
C LEU A 311 18.82 -13.85 -13.09
N ASP A 312 18.26 -14.90 -12.53
CA ASP A 312 17.81 -16.07 -13.27
C ASP A 312 16.50 -15.74 -14.00
N GLU A 313 16.51 -15.85 -15.32
CA GLU A 313 15.39 -15.45 -16.18
C GLU A 313 14.15 -16.34 -15.98
N GLU A 314 14.37 -17.63 -15.79
CA GLU A 314 13.31 -18.62 -15.62
C GLU A 314 12.60 -18.44 -14.27
N ARG A 315 13.40 -18.25 -13.22
CA ARG A 315 12.87 -17.93 -11.87
C ARG A 315 12.13 -16.60 -11.87
N LEU A 316 12.68 -15.56 -12.51
CA LEU A 316 12.00 -14.24 -12.59
C LEU A 316 10.67 -14.34 -13.34
N ARG A 317 10.63 -15.03 -14.47
CA ARG A 317 9.41 -15.26 -15.25
C ARG A 317 8.37 -16.04 -14.44
N GLY A 318 8.79 -17.11 -13.77
CA GLY A 318 7.93 -17.91 -12.90
C GLY A 318 7.39 -17.10 -11.72
N ALA A 319 8.23 -16.28 -11.10
CA ALA A 319 7.82 -15.40 -10.00
C ALA A 319 6.80 -14.33 -10.43
N LEU A 320 7.00 -13.70 -11.59
CA LEU A 320 6.01 -12.76 -12.15
C LEU A 320 4.66 -13.46 -12.41
N ALA A 321 4.67 -14.64 -13.01
CA ALA A 321 3.47 -15.40 -13.32
C ALA A 321 2.72 -15.91 -12.08
N SER A 322 3.42 -16.19 -10.98
CA SER A 322 2.85 -16.69 -9.72
C SER A 322 2.50 -15.59 -8.71
N PHE A 323 2.71 -14.33 -9.04
CA PHE A 323 2.34 -13.22 -8.15
C PHE A 323 0.82 -13.13 -7.99
N ALA A 324 0.33 -13.29 -6.78
CA ALA A 324 -1.10 -13.34 -6.47
C ALA A 324 -1.71 -11.98 -6.08
N GLY A 325 -0.87 -10.93 -5.97
CA GLY A 325 -1.30 -9.57 -5.66
C GLY A 325 -1.39 -9.24 -4.18
N VAL A 326 -2.04 -8.14 -3.91
CA VAL A 326 -2.27 -7.58 -2.57
C VAL A 326 -3.77 -7.50 -2.33
N LYS A 327 -4.21 -7.78 -1.11
CA LYS A 327 -5.62 -7.60 -0.74
C LYS A 327 -6.05 -6.16 -0.97
N ARG A 328 -7.24 -5.98 -1.49
CA ARG A 328 -7.83 -4.67 -1.79
C ARG A 328 -7.05 -3.84 -2.82
N ARG A 329 -6.23 -4.46 -3.66
CA ARG A 329 -5.54 -3.80 -4.79
C ARG A 329 -5.85 -4.58 -6.06
N PHE A 330 -6.83 -4.11 -6.84
CA PHE A 330 -7.33 -4.82 -8.01
C PHE A 330 -7.68 -6.29 -7.69
N GLU A 331 -8.27 -6.52 -6.52
CA GLU A 331 -8.53 -7.86 -5.99
C GLU A 331 -9.80 -8.46 -6.55
N PHE A 332 -9.69 -9.59 -7.23
CA PHE A 332 -10.85 -10.32 -7.74
C PHE A 332 -11.44 -11.24 -6.68
N TYR A 333 -12.71 -11.02 -6.36
CA TYR A 333 -13.57 -11.90 -5.58
C TYR A 333 -14.33 -12.89 -6.47
N LEU A 334 -14.67 -12.46 -7.70
CA LEU A 334 -15.34 -13.28 -8.70
C LEU A 334 -14.85 -12.87 -10.08
N ASN A 335 -14.39 -13.84 -10.88
CA ASN A 335 -13.97 -13.61 -12.27
C ASN A 335 -14.48 -14.75 -13.14
N THR A 336 -15.68 -14.59 -13.69
CA THR A 336 -16.33 -15.55 -14.58
C THR A 336 -16.75 -14.89 -15.89
N PRO A 337 -17.03 -15.66 -16.95
CA PRO A 337 -17.53 -15.08 -18.18
C PRO A 337 -18.83 -14.27 -18.04
N LYS A 338 -19.70 -14.63 -17.09
CA LYS A 338 -20.97 -13.94 -16.86
C LYS A 338 -20.85 -12.77 -15.90
N GLN A 339 -20.09 -12.93 -14.80
CA GLN A 339 -20.03 -11.98 -13.69
C GLN A 339 -18.60 -11.77 -13.22
N VAL A 340 -18.20 -10.53 -13.06
CA VAL A 340 -16.94 -10.13 -12.44
C VAL A 340 -17.24 -9.28 -11.21
N TYR A 341 -16.51 -9.52 -10.12
CA TYR A 341 -16.49 -8.63 -8.98
C TYR A 341 -15.06 -8.46 -8.46
N MET A 342 -14.67 -7.22 -8.30
CA MET A 342 -13.35 -6.85 -7.78
C MET A 342 -13.43 -5.72 -6.76
N ASP A 343 -12.45 -5.65 -5.85
CA ASP A 343 -12.29 -4.58 -4.87
C ASP A 343 -10.96 -3.86 -5.06
N ASP A 344 -10.99 -2.55 -4.90
CA ASP A 344 -9.81 -1.70 -4.96
C ASP A 344 -9.83 -0.69 -3.79
N TYR A 345 -8.69 -0.52 -3.15
CA TYR A 345 -8.50 0.43 -2.06
C TYR A 345 -8.54 1.89 -2.52
N ALA A 346 -8.66 2.14 -3.81
CA ALA A 346 -8.70 3.46 -4.41
C ALA A 346 -9.69 4.38 -3.69
N HIS A 347 -9.21 5.53 -3.28
CA HIS A 347 -9.96 6.51 -2.48
C HIS A 347 -9.63 7.96 -2.86
N HIS A 348 -8.93 8.16 -3.97
CA HIS A 348 -8.67 9.43 -4.62
C HIS A 348 -9.24 9.42 -6.04
N PRO A 349 -9.76 10.54 -6.59
CA PRO A 349 -10.37 10.56 -7.93
C PRO A 349 -9.48 9.99 -9.03
N ARG A 350 -8.19 10.29 -9.02
CA ARG A 350 -7.22 9.77 -9.99
C ARG A 350 -7.09 8.25 -9.93
N GLU A 351 -7.12 7.67 -8.73
CA GLU A 351 -7.08 6.21 -8.56
C GLU A 351 -8.34 5.56 -9.10
N LEU A 352 -9.53 6.11 -8.78
CA LEU A 352 -10.80 5.63 -9.32
C LEU A 352 -10.80 5.68 -10.85
N THR A 353 -10.34 6.80 -11.43
CA THR A 353 -10.22 6.98 -12.89
C THR A 353 -9.30 5.94 -13.50
N ALA A 354 -8.13 5.72 -12.91
CA ALA A 354 -7.17 4.74 -13.42
C ALA A 354 -7.74 3.32 -13.39
N THR A 355 -8.38 2.93 -12.26
CA THR A 355 -8.99 1.61 -12.11
C THR A 355 -10.17 1.44 -13.06
N LEU A 356 -11.13 2.38 -13.14
CA LEU A 356 -12.28 2.28 -14.03
C LEU A 356 -11.88 2.27 -15.51
N THR A 357 -10.89 3.06 -15.90
CA THR A 357 -10.32 3.03 -17.26
C THR A 357 -9.70 1.67 -17.58
N SER A 358 -8.97 1.08 -16.64
CA SER A 358 -8.39 -0.25 -16.77
C SER A 358 -9.47 -1.32 -16.92
N VAL A 359 -10.48 -1.29 -16.05
CA VAL A 359 -11.61 -2.22 -16.06
C VAL A 359 -12.38 -2.13 -17.38
N ARG A 360 -12.61 -0.91 -17.92
CA ARG A 360 -13.26 -0.71 -19.22
C ARG A 360 -12.46 -1.34 -20.37
N LYS A 361 -11.12 -1.24 -20.33
CA LYS A 361 -10.25 -1.88 -21.33
C LYS A 361 -10.24 -3.41 -21.20
N MET A 362 -10.27 -3.92 -19.97
CA MET A 362 -10.26 -5.37 -19.69
C MET A 362 -11.57 -6.06 -20.09
N PHE A 363 -12.68 -5.36 -19.95
CA PHE A 363 -14.03 -5.90 -20.18
C PHE A 363 -14.82 -5.05 -21.17
N PRO A 364 -14.39 -4.99 -22.44
CA PRO A 364 -15.04 -4.15 -23.46
C PRO A 364 -16.50 -4.57 -23.67
N GLY A 365 -17.39 -3.58 -23.75
CA GLY A 365 -18.83 -3.79 -23.97
C GLY A 365 -19.61 -4.34 -22.77
N ARG A 366 -18.99 -4.68 -21.65
CA ARG A 366 -19.66 -5.11 -20.43
C ARG A 366 -20.08 -3.92 -19.57
N ARG A 367 -21.23 -4.04 -18.90
CA ARG A 367 -21.76 -3.03 -17.98
C ARG A 367 -20.94 -3.00 -16.70
N ILE A 368 -20.37 -1.84 -16.38
CA ILE A 368 -19.57 -1.60 -15.16
C ILE A 368 -20.44 -0.87 -14.12
N THR A 369 -20.56 -1.46 -12.93
CA THR A 369 -21.19 -0.85 -11.76
C THR A 369 -20.10 -0.50 -10.74
N ALA A 370 -19.92 0.79 -10.45
CA ALA A 370 -18.97 1.28 -9.45
C ALA A 370 -19.65 1.42 -8.08
N LEU A 371 -19.09 0.80 -7.07
CA LEU A 371 -19.52 0.96 -5.68
C LEU A 371 -18.46 1.80 -4.96
N PHE A 372 -18.83 2.91 -4.34
CA PHE A 372 -17.85 3.78 -3.72
C PHE A 372 -18.24 4.22 -2.32
N GLN A 373 -17.34 4.02 -1.36
CA GLN A 373 -17.42 4.62 -0.04
C GLN A 373 -16.44 5.79 0.06
N PRO A 374 -16.94 7.05 0.08
CA PRO A 374 -16.07 8.19 0.30
C PRO A 374 -15.38 8.11 1.66
N HIS A 375 -14.14 8.55 1.72
CA HIS A 375 -13.31 8.51 2.92
C HIS A 375 -12.87 9.91 3.29
N LEU A 376 -13.17 10.35 4.54
CA LEU A 376 -12.98 11.68 5.10
C LEU A 376 -13.96 12.74 4.55
N TYR A 377 -14.49 13.57 5.45
CA TYR A 377 -15.37 14.68 5.09
C TYR A 377 -14.62 15.76 4.34
N THR A 378 -13.40 16.11 4.78
CA THR A 378 -12.59 17.15 4.14
C THR A 378 -12.27 16.79 2.70
N ARG A 379 -11.82 15.55 2.44
CA ARG A 379 -11.54 15.07 1.08
C ARG A 379 -12.79 15.05 0.21
N THR A 380 -13.92 14.62 0.75
CA THR A 380 -15.20 14.61 0.04
C THR A 380 -15.61 16.02 -0.35
N ARG A 381 -15.53 16.99 0.58
CA ARG A 381 -15.83 18.39 0.31
C ARG A 381 -14.96 18.96 -0.81
N ASP A 382 -13.66 18.72 -0.73
CA ASP A 382 -12.68 19.35 -1.60
C ASP A 382 -12.61 18.72 -3.00
N LEU A 383 -12.95 17.42 -3.15
CA LEU A 383 -12.79 16.65 -4.39
C LEU A 383 -14.10 16.03 -4.92
N HIS A 384 -15.29 16.49 -4.45
CA HIS A 384 -16.56 15.87 -4.84
C HIS A 384 -16.82 15.93 -6.35
N ALA A 385 -16.40 16.99 -7.02
CA ALA A 385 -16.59 17.15 -8.46
C ALA A 385 -15.73 16.14 -9.24
N GLU A 386 -14.48 15.99 -8.85
CA GLU A 386 -13.55 15.04 -9.48
C GLU A 386 -13.95 13.58 -9.20
N PHE A 387 -14.49 13.28 -8.01
CA PHE A 387 -15.07 11.96 -7.73
C PHE A 387 -16.28 11.68 -8.63
N ALA A 388 -17.16 12.65 -8.81
CA ALA A 388 -18.33 12.51 -9.69
C ALA A 388 -17.91 12.29 -11.15
N GLU A 389 -16.87 12.98 -11.63
CA GLU A 389 -16.31 12.78 -12.95
C GLU A 389 -15.72 11.36 -13.11
N ALA A 390 -14.92 10.90 -12.15
CA ALA A 390 -14.34 9.57 -12.14
C ALA A 390 -15.42 8.48 -12.16
N LEU A 391 -16.42 8.57 -11.28
CA LEU A 391 -17.53 7.61 -11.21
C LEU A 391 -18.39 7.58 -12.49
N SER A 392 -18.45 8.69 -13.21
CA SER A 392 -19.17 8.79 -14.50
C SER A 392 -18.50 7.99 -15.63
N LEU A 393 -17.33 7.39 -15.41
CA LEU A 393 -16.71 6.42 -16.32
C LEU A 393 -17.34 5.01 -16.23
N ALA A 394 -18.09 4.74 -15.18
CA ALA A 394 -18.91 3.54 -15.06
C ALA A 394 -20.24 3.70 -15.83
N ASP A 395 -21.05 2.63 -15.88
CA ASP A 395 -22.41 2.68 -16.44
C ASP A 395 -23.47 2.90 -15.35
N GLU A 396 -23.12 2.66 -14.10
CA GLU A 396 -23.94 2.92 -12.91
C GLU A 396 -23.04 3.07 -11.68
N ALA A 397 -23.45 3.94 -10.75
CA ALA A 397 -22.75 4.19 -9.49
C ALA A 397 -23.64 3.91 -8.27
N VAL A 398 -23.06 3.33 -7.24
CA VAL A 398 -23.70 3.13 -5.92
C VAL A 398 -22.76 3.71 -4.88
N LEU A 399 -23.22 4.72 -4.15
CA LEU A 399 -22.46 5.37 -3.10
C LEU A 399 -22.91 4.87 -1.72
N LEU A 400 -21.97 4.82 -0.79
CA LEU A 400 -22.22 4.61 0.62
C LEU A 400 -22.09 5.93 1.38
N PRO A 401 -22.60 6.03 2.61
CA PRO A 401 -22.26 7.14 3.51
C PRO A 401 -20.74 7.27 3.69
N ILE A 402 -20.29 8.52 3.90
CA ILE A 402 -18.87 8.83 4.12
C ILE A 402 -18.34 8.04 5.31
N TYR A 403 -17.18 7.42 5.16
CA TYR A 403 -16.42 6.85 6.26
C TYR A 403 -15.58 7.95 6.93
N PRO A 404 -15.88 8.31 8.18
CA PRO A 404 -15.26 9.47 8.82
C PRO A 404 -13.80 9.28 9.20
N ALA A 405 -13.38 8.03 9.43
CA ALA A 405 -12.08 7.68 10.02
C ALA A 405 -11.81 8.44 11.32
N ARG A 406 -11.05 9.55 11.24
CA ARG A 406 -10.68 10.38 12.38
C ARG A 406 -11.39 11.73 12.43
N GLU A 407 -12.20 12.06 11.42
CA GLU A 407 -12.85 13.35 11.31
C GLU A 407 -14.23 13.34 11.96
N GLU A 408 -14.62 14.49 12.50
CA GLU A 408 -16.00 14.75 12.88
C GLU A 408 -16.85 15.14 11.67
N PRO A 409 -18.16 14.86 11.68
CA PRO A 409 -19.05 15.24 10.60
C PRO A 409 -18.99 16.75 10.30
N VAL A 410 -18.91 17.09 9.01
CA VAL A 410 -18.92 18.47 8.54
C VAL A 410 -20.32 18.79 7.98
N GLU A 411 -20.94 19.87 8.45
CA GLU A 411 -22.28 20.27 8.02
C GLU A 411 -22.35 20.45 6.50
N GLY A 412 -23.36 19.85 5.87
CA GLY A 412 -23.57 19.91 4.43
C GLY A 412 -22.64 19.02 3.60
N VAL A 413 -21.72 18.27 4.22
CA VAL A 413 -20.81 17.36 3.52
C VAL A 413 -21.28 15.93 3.67
N THR A 414 -21.88 15.42 2.61
CA THR A 414 -22.41 14.06 2.55
C THR A 414 -22.14 13.45 1.16
N SER A 415 -22.45 12.17 0.96
CA SER A 415 -22.27 11.50 -0.32
C SER A 415 -23.16 12.06 -1.44
N GLU A 416 -24.21 12.79 -1.09
CA GLU A 416 -25.08 13.52 -2.02
C GLU A 416 -24.33 14.60 -2.80
N LEU A 417 -23.26 15.20 -2.23
CA LEU A 417 -22.41 16.15 -2.95
C LEU A 417 -21.77 15.50 -4.19
N ILE A 418 -21.29 14.26 -4.04
CA ILE A 418 -20.71 13.51 -5.16
C ILE A 418 -21.83 13.09 -6.11
N ALA A 419 -22.92 12.51 -5.58
CA ALA A 419 -24.04 12.00 -6.38
C ALA A 419 -24.64 13.05 -7.31
N ALA A 420 -24.71 14.31 -6.87
CA ALA A 420 -25.26 15.42 -7.65
C ALA A 420 -24.46 15.72 -8.95
N GLY A 421 -23.17 15.40 -8.99
CA GLY A 421 -22.31 15.59 -10.17
C GLY A 421 -22.14 14.35 -11.05
N VAL A 422 -22.59 13.15 -10.61
CA VAL A 422 -22.47 11.91 -11.37
C VAL A 422 -23.42 11.91 -12.56
N ARG A 423 -22.91 11.62 -13.76
CA ARG A 423 -23.65 11.69 -15.05
C ARG A 423 -24.31 10.36 -15.46
N VAL A 424 -24.15 9.31 -14.68
CA VAL A 424 -24.78 8.00 -14.88
C VAL A 424 -25.81 7.74 -13.77
N PRO A 425 -26.71 6.75 -13.89
CA PRO A 425 -27.59 6.36 -12.79
C PRO A 425 -26.81 6.20 -11.49
N CYS A 426 -27.19 6.96 -10.47
CA CYS A 426 -26.51 6.97 -9.18
C CYS A 426 -27.50 6.83 -8.04
N ARG A 427 -27.16 6.04 -7.03
CA ARG A 427 -27.93 5.88 -5.81
C ARG A 427 -27.04 5.84 -4.58
N ILE A 428 -27.58 6.22 -3.44
CA ILE A 428 -26.91 6.12 -2.14
C ILE A 428 -27.63 5.07 -1.33
N VAL A 429 -26.87 4.14 -0.75
CA VAL A 429 -27.41 3.06 0.07
C VAL A 429 -26.61 2.90 1.35
N PRO A 430 -27.25 2.51 2.48
CA PRO A 430 -26.49 2.17 3.68
C PRO A 430 -25.67 0.89 3.43
N ARG A 431 -24.55 0.79 4.12
CA ARG A 431 -23.61 -0.33 3.95
C ARG A 431 -24.29 -1.70 4.11
N GLU A 432 -25.18 -1.83 5.05
CA GLU A 432 -25.90 -3.06 5.38
C GLU A 432 -26.81 -3.54 4.22
N ALA A 433 -27.29 -2.61 3.40
CA ALA A 433 -28.16 -2.92 2.25
C ALA A 433 -27.35 -3.11 0.94
N LEU A 434 -26.03 -2.82 0.93
CA LEU A 434 -25.23 -2.82 -0.29
C LEU A 434 -25.30 -4.14 -1.06
N ALA A 435 -25.01 -5.25 -0.39
CA ALA A 435 -24.92 -6.56 -1.03
C ALA A 435 -26.27 -7.00 -1.64
N GLU A 436 -27.39 -6.73 -0.96
CA GLU A 436 -28.72 -7.04 -1.45
C GLU A 436 -29.11 -6.15 -2.63
N THR A 437 -28.88 -4.85 -2.50
CA THR A 437 -29.19 -3.86 -3.54
C THR A 437 -28.44 -4.21 -4.85
N VAL A 438 -27.12 -4.43 -4.77
CA VAL A 438 -26.30 -4.69 -5.95
C VAL A 438 -26.65 -6.04 -6.59
N ALA A 439 -26.93 -7.07 -5.79
CA ALA A 439 -27.37 -8.37 -6.31
C ALA A 439 -28.69 -8.29 -7.10
N ALA A 440 -29.59 -7.37 -6.74
CA ALA A 440 -30.86 -7.15 -7.44
C ALA A 440 -30.70 -6.34 -8.75
N MET A 441 -29.56 -5.68 -8.95
CA MET A 441 -29.29 -4.85 -10.14
C MET A 441 -28.79 -5.71 -11.32
N PRO A 442 -29.03 -5.28 -12.58
CA PRO A 442 -28.37 -5.88 -13.74
C PRO A 442 -26.88 -5.48 -13.75
N THR A 443 -25.99 -6.43 -13.47
CA THR A 443 -24.55 -6.20 -13.38
C THR A 443 -23.76 -7.23 -14.17
N ASP A 444 -22.72 -6.82 -14.87
CA ASP A 444 -21.75 -7.71 -15.52
C ASP A 444 -20.38 -7.64 -14.81
N VAL A 445 -19.92 -6.40 -14.53
CA VAL A 445 -18.68 -6.11 -13.81
C VAL A 445 -19.00 -5.17 -12.66
N VAL A 446 -18.69 -5.58 -11.45
CA VAL A 446 -18.85 -4.78 -10.23
C VAL A 446 -17.47 -4.45 -9.70
N VAL A 447 -17.25 -3.19 -9.33
CA VAL A 447 -15.99 -2.73 -8.72
C VAL A 447 -16.32 -1.95 -7.47
N SER A 448 -15.83 -2.39 -6.31
CA SER A 448 -15.91 -1.64 -5.07
C SER A 448 -14.64 -0.82 -4.81
N PHE A 449 -14.82 0.40 -4.29
CA PHE A 449 -13.78 1.37 -4.00
C PHE A 449 -13.91 1.96 -2.61
N GLY A 450 -12.79 2.21 -1.96
CA GLY A 450 -12.73 3.00 -0.73
C GLY A 450 -11.75 2.49 0.30
N ALA A 451 -11.15 3.40 1.06
CA ALA A 451 -10.23 3.10 2.16
C ALA A 451 -10.96 2.84 3.50
N GLY A 452 -12.28 2.96 3.51
CA GLY A 452 -13.13 2.70 4.67
C GLY A 452 -13.45 1.22 4.86
N ASN A 453 -14.61 0.95 5.45
CA ASN A 453 -15.08 -0.39 5.82
C ASN A 453 -16.03 -1.04 4.79
N ILE A 454 -16.00 -0.59 3.54
CA ILE A 454 -16.74 -1.22 2.44
C ILE A 454 -16.29 -2.67 2.20
N ASP A 455 -15.03 -2.98 2.48
CA ASP A 455 -14.45 -4.33 2.37
C ASP A 455 -15.18 -5.38 3.20
N ALA A 456 -15.78 -4.99 4.31
CA ALA A 456 -16.61 -5.89 5.11
C ALA A 456 -17.83 -6.46 4.35
N CYS A 457 -18.22 -5.82 3.23
CA CYS A 457 -19.31 -6.28 2.38
C CYS A 457 -18.85 -7.23 1.24
N CYS A 458 -17.53 -7.28 0.97
CA CYS A 458 -17.02 -7.91 -0.26
C CYS A 458 -17.35 -9.41 -0.35
N GLU A 459 -17.13 -10.17 0.71
CA GLU A 459 -17.40 -11.61 0.71
C GLU A 459 -18.91 -11.91 0.52
N ALA A 460 -19.77 -11.20 1.27
CA ALA A 460 -21.22 -11.38 1.18
C ALA A 460 -21.77 -10.99 -0.20
N LEU A 461 -21.21 -9.92 -0.80
CA LEU A 461 -21.58 -9.50 -2.15
C LEU A 461 -21.10 -10.51 -3.19
N ALA A 462 -19.88 -11.00 -3.08
CA ALA A 462 -19.33 -12.01 -3.99
C ALA A 462 -20.18 -13.28 -4.02
N GLU A 463 -20.59 -13.79 -2.86
CA GLU A 463 -21.46 -14.96 -2.77
C GLU A 463 -22.84 -14.74 -3.44
N ARG A 464 -23.44 -13.56 -3.24
CA ARG A 464 -24.73 -13.22 -3.88
C ARG A 464 -24.60 -13.10 -5.39
N LEU A 465 -23.53 -12.44 -5.88
CA LEU A 465 -23.28 -12.31 -7.32
C LEU A 465 -22.97 -13.67 -7.97
N LYS A 466 -22.27 -14.55 -7.26
CA LYS A 466 -22.00 -15.91 -7.73
C LYS A 466 -23.29 -16.70 -7.93
N ARG A 467 -24.19 -16.70 -6.93
CA ARG A 467 -25.52 -17.38 -7.02
C ARG A 467 -26.39 -16.82 -8.14
N LYS A 468 -26.28 -15.52 -8.43
CA LYS A 468 -27.00 -14.89 -9.55
C LYS A 468 -26.46 -15.31 -10.91
N ALA A 469 -25.16 -15.61 -11.02
CA ALA A 469 -24.50 -16.00 -12.26
C ALA A 469 -24.71 -17.50 -12.60
N GLU A 470 -25.00 -18.34 -11.61
CA GLU A 470 -25.40 -19.73 -11.77
C GLU A 470 -26.78 -19.83 -12.38
#